data_729f15c3e8483379dfd4f91c3d41fc3b
#
_entry.id   729f15c3e8483379dfd4f91c3d41fc3b
#
_cell.length_a   1.000
_cell.length_b   1.000
_cell.length_c   1.000
_cell.angle_alpha   90.00
_cell.angle_beta   90.00
_cell.angle_gamma   90.00
#
_symmetry.space_group_name_H-M   'P 1'
#
loop_
_entity.id
_entity.type
_entity.pdbx_description
1 polymer ?
#
loop_
_entity_poly.entity_id
_entity_poly.type
_entity_poly.pdbx_seq_one_letter_code
_entity_poly.pdbx_strand_id
1 'polypeptide(L)'
;DKWDLIVVAVSSVGIDMIKNFLKNLKQKTLILVLTKGLKFQKKSKKLISMSEQLNQNKKTLNISILKGPCLAKELARKVKSYTVIANKNISIAKKIGKMISTHYYKTEYSSDVKGIEFSSAIKNIYSMIIGSGQGNNTSSALFRKSIDEMKYLIKFFRGKEETVYGLAGIGDLYVSAVGGRNSKMGEYLGKGFSFKNAKKKFMRNDTIEGADLANE
;
A
#
# COMPACT_ATOMS: atom_id res chain seq x y z
N ASP A 1 -22.35 -11.59 -17.54
CA ASP A 1 -21.54 -12.35 -16.57
C ASP A 1 -21.78 -11.80 -15.16
N LYS A 2 -22.05 -12.68 -14.22
CA LYS A 2 -22.21 -12.32 -12.80
C LYS A 2 -20.89 -12.64 -12.09
N TRP A 3 -20.12 -11.62 -11.77
CA TRP A 3 -18.94 -11.74 -10.94
C TRP A 3 -19.32 -11.55 -9.47
N ASP A 4 -18.92 -12.45 -8.60
CA ASP A 4 -19.08 -12.30 -7.14
C ASP A 4 -18.08 -11.30 -6.58
N LEU A 5 -16.85 -11.32 -7.11
CA LEU A 5 -15.75 -10.46 -6.71
C LEU A 5 -14.83 -10.20 -7.89
N ILE A 6 -14.47 -8.94 -8.14
CA ILE A 6 -13.42 -8.55 -9.06
C ILE A 6 -12.20 -8.11 -8.27
N VAL A 7 -11.05 -8.74 -8.53
CA VAL A 7 -9.79 -8.39 -7.88
C VAL A 7 -8.93 -7.58 -8.84
N VAL A 8 -8.60 -6.35 -8.44
CA VAL A 8 -7.72 -5.44 -9.19
C VAL A 8 -6.30 -5.55 -8.63
N ALA A 9 -5.45 -6.26 -9.36
CA ALA A 9 -4.07 -6.57 -8.97
C ALA A 9 -3.05 -6.08 -10.03
N VAL A 10 -3.29 -4.91 -10.59
CA VAL A 10 -2.41 -4.26 -11.58
C VAL A 10 -1.44 -3.30 -10.89
N SER A 11 -0.39 -2.87 -11.60
CA SER A 11 0.45 -1.76 -11.12
C SER A 11 -0.33 -0.43 -11.09
N SER A 12 0.18 0.58 -10.40
CA SER A 12 -0.45 1.91 -10.33
C SER A 12 -0.69 2.53 -11.72
N VAL A 13 0.20 2.28 -12.67
CA VAL A 13 0.08 2.72 -14.08
C VAL A 13 -1.13 2.05 -14.77
N GLY A 14 -1.45 0.80 -14.42
CA GLY A 14 -2.58 0.07 -15.00
C GLY A 14 -3.97 0.51 -14.53
N ILE A 15 -4.06 1.34 -13.50
CA ILE A 15 -5.33 1.76 -12.91
C ILE A 15 -6.23 2.52 -13.90
N ASP A 16 -5.65 3.35 -14.76
CA ASP A 16 -6.44 4.11 -15.76
C ASP A 16 -7.12 3.19 -16.79
N MET A 17 -6.46 2.09 -17.17
CA MET A 17 -7.06 1.06 -18.03
C MET A 17 -8.22 0.35 -17.33
N ILE A 18 -8.03 -0.06 -16.09
CA ILE A 18 -9.06 -0.72 -15.27
C ILE A 18 -10.27 0.20 -15.05
N LYS A 19 -10.06 1.50 -14.87
CA LYS A 19 -11.14 2.47 -14.72
C LYS A 19 -12.14 2.43 -15.89
N ASN A 20 -11.67 2.26 -17.12
CA ASN A 20 -12.54 2.13 -18.29
C ASN A 20 -13.34 0.82 -18.29
N PHE A 21 -12.72 -0.27 -17.90
CA PHE A 21 -13.40 -1.56 -17.72
C PHE A 21 -14.51 -1.48 -16.66
N LEU A 22 -14.23 -0.84 -15.51
CA LEU A 22 -15.17 -0.74 -14.39
C LEU A 22 -16.39 0.15 -14.68
N LYS A 23 -16.33 1.04 -15.68
CA LYS A 23 -17.47 1.92 -16.06
C LYS A 23 -18.75 1.15 -16.37
N ASN A 24 -18.63 -0.04 -16.92
CA ASN A 24 -19.75 -0.86 -17.41
C ASN A 24 -20.26 -1.86 -16.35
N LEU A 25 -19.65 -1.89 -15.17
CA LEU A 25 -20.06 -2.81 -14.12
C LEU A 25 -21.33 -2.34 -13.41
N LYS A 26 -22.12 -3.30 -12.92
CA LYS A 26 -23.26 -3.04 -12.05
C LYS A 26 -22.76 -2.59 -10.68
N GLN A 27 -23.43 -1.64 -10.04
CA GLN A 27 -23.08 -1.08 -8.73
C GLN A 27 -22.94 -2.12 -7.61
N LYS A 28 -23.63 -3.26 -7.72
CA LYS A 28 -23.60 -4.33 -6.70
C LYS A 28 -22.38 -5.23 -6.75
N THR A 29 -21.53 -5.13 -7.80
CA THR A 29 -20.34 -5.96 -7.93
C THR A 29 -19.30 -5.55 -6.88
N LEU A 30 -18.78 -6.52 -6.12
CA LEU A 30 -17.71 -6.28 -5.16
C LEU A 30 -16.38 -6.12 -5.90
N ILE A 31 -15.62 -5.10 -5.53
CA ILE A 31 -14.31 -4.83 -6.11
C ILE A 31 -13.28 -4.80 -4.98
N LEU A 32 -12.20 -5.57 -5.13
CA LEU A 32 -11.09 -5.61 -4.18
C LEU A 32 -9.81 -5.11 -4.87
N VAL A 33 -9.26 -3.99 -4.39
CA VAL A 33 -8.07 -3.35 -4.98
C VAL A 33 -6.83 -3.67 -4.15
N LEU A 34 -5.88 -4.35 -4.77
CA LEU A 34 -4.58 -4.68 -4.18
C LEU A 34 -3.51 -3.63 -4.51
N THR A 35 -3.70 -2.91 -5.63
CA THR A 35 -2.74 -1.92 -6.14
C THR A 35 -2.36 -0.92 -5.05
N LYS A 36 -1.05 -0.76 -4.82
CA LYS A 36 -0.47 0.24 -3.92
C LYS A 36 -0.08 1.49 -4.71
N GLY A 37 -0.04 2.63 -4.05
CA GLY A 37 0.42 3.88 -4.63
C GLY A 37 -0.58 5.03 -4.42
N LEU A 38 -0.08 6.22 -4.67
CA LEU A 38 -0.84 7.47 -4.70
C LEU A 38 -0.55 8.14 -6.05
N LYS A 39 -1.41 9.06 -6.47
CA LYS A 39 -1.22 9.82 -7.70
C LYS A 39 -1.49 11.29 -7.42
N PHE A 40 -0.56 12.16 -7.83
CA PHE A 40 -0.77 13.59 -7.78
C PHE A 40 -1.70 14.03 -8.91
N GLN A 41 -2.80 14.64 -8.55
CA GLN A 41 -3.77 15.17 -9.48
C GLN A 41 -3.50 16.66 -9.73
N LYS A 42 -2.84 16.98 -10.84
CA LYS A 42 -2.41 18.35 -11.19
C LYS A 42 -3.55 19.37 -11.14
N LYS A 43 -4.75 19.03 -11.65
CA LYS A 43 -5.92 19.94 -11.68
C LYS A 43 -6.41 20.36 -10.29
N SER A 44 -6.45 19.46 -9.34
CA SER A 44 -6.91 19.72 -7.98
C SER A 44 -5.79 19.98 -6.98
N LYS A 45 -4.53 19.86 -7.40
CA LYS A 45 -3.33 19.93 -6.55
C LYS A 45 -3.44 19.00 -5.32
N LYS A 46 -3.97 17.80 -5.51
CA LYS A 46 -4.19 16.83 -4.43
C LYS A 46 -3.56 15.49 -4.75
N LEU A 47 -3.03 14.88 -3.72
CA LEU A 47 -2.62 13.48 -3.75
C LEU A 47 -3.85 12.60 -3.51
N ILE A 48 -4.14 11.68 -4.42
CA ILE A 48 -5.29 10.78 -4.37
C ILE A 48 -4.86 9.33 -4.34
N SER A 49 -5.65 8.51 -3.67
CA SER A 49 -5.42 7.07 -3.61
C SER A 49 -5.92 6.35 -4.86
N MET A 50 -5.53 5.09 -5.02
CA MET A 50 -5.96 4.26 -6.16
C MET A 50 -7.48 4.02 -6.16
N SER A 51 -8.09 3.84 -4.99
CA SER A 51 -9.55 3.70 -4.88
C SER A 51 -10.27 5.00 -5.24
N GLU A 52 -9.74 6.15 -4.83
CA GLU A 52 -10.27 7.46 -5.23
C GLU A 52 -10.16 7.66 -6.74
N GLN A 53 -9.04 7.25 -7.35
CA GLN A 53 -8.85 7.34 -8.80
C GLN A 53 -9.87 6.50 -9.57
N LEU A 54 -10.17 5.28 -9.09
CA LEU A 54 -11.18 4.42 -9.70
C LEU A 54 -12.60 4.99 -9.59
N ASN A 55 -12.91 5.71 -8.50
CA ASN A 55 -14.24 6.30 -8.24
C ASN A 55 -14.48 7.68 -8.91
N GLN A 56 -13.51 8.25 -9.61
CA GLN A 56 -13.62 9.61 -10.20
C GLN A 56 -14.78 9.82 -11.19
N ASN A 57 -15.38 8.78 -11.73
CA ASN A 57 -16.43 8.90 -12.76
C ASN A 57 -17.87 8.91 -12.22
N LYS A 58 -18.10 9.40 -10.98
CA LYS A 58 -19.43 9.59 -10.37
C LYS A 58 -20.28 8.33 -10.17
N LYS A 59 -19.81 7.14 -10.52
CA LYS A 59 -20.44 5.87 -10.11
C LYS A 59 -19.88 5.49 -8.75
N THR A 60 -20.73 5.31 -7.78
CA THR A 60 -20.39 4.75 -6.46
C THR A 60 -20.08 3.24 -6.62
N LEU A 61 -18.86 2.95 -7.04
CA LEU A 61 -18.40 1.57 -7.09
C LEU A 61 -18.19 1.06 -5.65
N ASN A 62 -18.52 -0.20 -5.42
CA ASN A 62 -18.34 -0.84 -4.13
C ASN A 62 -16.89 -1.33 -3.98
N ILE A 63 -15.97 -0.38 -3.78
CA ILE A 63 -14.54 -0.63 -3.71
C ILE A 63 -14.12 -0.92 -2.28
N SER A 64 -13.50 -2.08 -2.11
CA SER A 64 -12.71 -2.45 -0.94
C SER A 64 -11.24 -2.47 -1.30
N ILE A 65 -10.38 -2.27 -0.32
CA ILE A 65 -8.93 -2.34 -0.51
C ILE A 65 -8.34 -3.44 0.38
N LEU A 66 -7.31 -4.10 -0.13
CA LEU A 66 -6.53 -5.10 0.60
C LEU A 66 -5.10 -4.60 0.74
N LYS A 67 -4.61 -4.46 1.96
CA LYS A 67 -3.26 -3.98 2.28
C LYS A 67 -2.67 -4.77 3.45
N GLY A 68 -1.39 -4.55 3.72
CA GLY A 68 -0.67 -5.18 4.82
C GLY A 68 0.53 -6.00 4.34
N PRO A 69 1.26 -6.63 5.27
CA PRO A 69 2.42 -7.44 4.97
C PRO A 69 1.99 -8.73 4.25
N CYS A 70 2.49 -8.93 3.05
CA CYS A 70 2.24 -10.17 2.31
C CYS A 70 3.35 -10.39 1.27
N LEU A 71 4.33 -11.22 1.63
CA LEU A 71 5.37 -11.64 0.71
C LEU A 71 4.88 -12.83 -0.11
N ALA A 72 4.82 -12.67 -1.43
CA ALA A 72 4.30 -13.70 -2.33
C ALA A 72 4.99 -15.08 -2.16
N LYS A 73 6.30 -15.08 -1.92
CA LYS A 73 7.07 -16.33 -1.67
C LYS A 73 6.65 -17.04 -0.40
N GLU A 74 6.33 -16.30 0.67
CA GLU A 74 5.85 -16.87 1.93
C GLU A 74 4.42 -17.39 1.77
N LEU A 75 3.56 -16.62 1.13
CA LEU A 75 2.18 -17.02 0.85
C LEU A 75 2.14 -18.32 0.01
N ALA A 76 2.99 -18.42 -1.02
CA ALA A 76 3.10 -19.62 -1.85
C ALA A 76 3.54 -20.87 -1.03
N ARG A 77 4.32 -20.66 0.03
CA ARG A 77 4.72 -21.70 0.99
C ARG A 77 3.71 -21.93 2.11
N LYS A 78 2.54 -21.30 2.03
CA LYS A 78 1.48 -21.38 3.06
C LYS A 78 1.93 -20.90 4.45
N VAL A 79 2.92 -20.00 4.53
CA VAL A 79 3.30 -19.33 5.78
C VAL A 79 2.11 -18.47 6.23
N LYS A 80 1.80 -18.51 7.52
CA LYS A 80 0.69 -17.74 8.10
C LYS A 80 0.89 -16.24 7.82
N SER A 81 -0.05 -15.67 7.09
CA SER A 81 -0.01 -14.28 6.64
C SER A 81 -1.28 -13.55 7.08
N TYR A 82 -1.13 -12.30 7.44
CA TYR A 82 -2.22 -11.44 7.91
C TYR A 82 -2.26 -10.17 7.07
N THR A 83 -3.46 -9.81 6.60
CA THR A 83 -3.70 -8.59 5.84
C THR A 83 -4.95 -7.88 6.37
N VAL A 84 -5.19 -6.66 5.95
CA VAL A 84 -6.39 -5.91 6.30
C VAL A 84 -7.20 -5.57 5.05
N ILE A 85 -8.51 -5.82 5.13
CA ILE A 85 -9.47 -5.36 4.13
C ILE A 85 -10.17 -4.13 4.69
N ALA A 86 -10.16 -3.04 3.92
CA ALA A 86 -10.90 -1.84 4.31
C ALA A 86 -12.02 -1.53 3.31
N ASN A 87 -13.18 -1.19 3.86
CA ASN A 87 -14.34 -0.66 3.15
C ASN A 87 -15.12 0.24 4.10
N LYS A 88 -15.68 1.34 3.60
CA LYS A 88 -16.55 2.22 4.42
C LYS A 88 -17.66 1.45 5.11
N ASN A 89 -18.22 0.43 4.45
CA ASN A 89 -19.13 -0.52 5.05
C ASN A 89 -18.35 -1.77 5.51
N ILE A 90 -18.13 -1.89 6.81
CA ILE A 90 -17.36 -2.98 7.43
C ILE A 90 -17.95 -4.37 7.13
N SER A 91 -19.26 -4.48 6.92
CA SER A 91 -19.92 -5.75 6.57
C SER A 91 -19.47 -6.26 5.20
N ILE A 92 -19.17 -5.35 4.25
CA ILE A 92 -18.62 -5.71 2.95
C ILE A 92 -17.19 -6.20 3.08
N ALA A 93 -16.36 -5.52 3.89
CA ALA A 93 -15.00 -5.99 4.17
C ALA A 93 -15.01 -7.41 4.76
N LYS A 94 -15.89 -7.66 5.75
CA LYS A 94 -16.07 -8.98 6.35
C LYS A 94 -16.55 -10.02 5.33
N LYS A 95 -17.50 -9.67 4.44
CA LYS A 95 -17.99 -10.57 3.38
C LYS A 95 -16.85 -11.00 2.45
N ILE A 96 -16.04 -10.05 1.98
CA ILE A 96 -14.88 -10.33 1.13
C ILE A 96 -13.85 -11.18 1.89
N GLY A 97 -13.59 -10.86 3.16
CA GLY A 97 -12.68 -11.64 3.99
C GLY A 97 -13.08 -13.11 4.11
N LYS A 98 -14.36 -13.39 4.29
CA LYS A 98 -14.86 -14.77 4.28
C LYS A 98 -14.64 -15.50 2.96
N MET A 99 -14.63 -14.78 1.82
CA MET A 99 -14.40 -15.38 0.50
C MET A 99 -12.94 -15.74 0.25
N ILE A 100 -11.98 -14.98 0.83
CA ILE A 100 -10.55 -15.11 0.51
C ILE A 100 -9.70 -15.68 1.64
N SER A 101 -10.20 -15.71 2.89
CA SER A 101 -9.45 -16.23 4.02
C SER A 101 -9.30 -17.76 3.95
N THR A 102 -8.12 -18.24 4.36
CA THR A 102 -7.78 -19.66 4.47
C THR A 102 -7.22 -19.97 5.85
N HIS A 103 -6.78 -21.20 6.12
CA HIS A 103 -6.12 -21.54 7.38
C HIS A 103 -4.78 -20.82 7.57
N TYR A 104 -4.07 -20.43 6.48
CA TYR A 104 -2.79 -19.74 6.51
C TYR A 104 -2.87 -18.27 6.06
N TYR A 105 -4.01 -17.81 5.52
CA TYR A 105 -4.22 -16.42 5.12
C TYR A 105 -5.40 -15.83 5.87
N LYS A 106 -5.13 -14.88 6.75
CA LYS A 106 -6.14 -14.26 7.63
C LYS A 106 -6.33 -12.79 7.29
N THR A 107 -7.55 -12.30 7.49
CA THR A 107 -7.89 -10.91 7.18
C THR A 107 -8.46 -10.21 8.40
N GLU A 108 -7.93 -9.02 8.69
CA GLU A 108 -8.53 -8.02 9.57
C GLU A 108 -9.42 -7.08 8.79
N TYR A 109 -10.22 -6.28 9.47
CA TYR A 109 -11.19 -5.39 8.82
C TYR A 109 -11.13 -3.99 9.37
N SER A 110 -11.24 -2.99 8.47
CA SER A 110 -11.25 -1.58 8.83
C SER A 110 -12.32 -0.82 8.04
N SER A 111 -12.87 0.23 8.63
CA SER A 111 -13.69 1.21 7.92
C SER A 111 -12.86 2.41 7.43
N ASP A 112 -11.61 2.53 7.86
CA ASP A 112 -10.70 3.61 7.49
C ASP A 112 -9.97 3.32 6.17
N VAL A 113 -10.70 3.42 5.07
CA VAL A 113 -10.16 3.21 3.72
C VAL A 113 -8.97 4.13 3.43
N LYS A 114 -9.09 5.43 3.79
CA LYS A 114 -8.02 6.41 3.54
C LYS A 114 -6.76 6.10 4.35
N GLY A 115 -6.89 5.92 5.65
CA GLY A 115 -5.74 5.60 6.49
C GLY A 115 -5.01 4.36 6.02
N ILE A 116 -5.73 3.30 5.65
CA ILE A 116 -5.15 2.05 5.14
C ILE A 116 -4.42 2.27 3.81
N GLU A 117 -5.00 2.99 2.84
CA GLU A 117 -4.35 3.23 1.54
C GLU A 117 -3.10 4.11 1.67
N PHE A 118 -3.22 5.22 2.39
CA PHE A 118 -2.10 6.15 2.57
C PHE A 118 -0.98 5.50 3.39
N SER A 119 -1.27 4.81 4.51
CA SER A 119 -0.25 4.09 5.28
C SER A 119 0.54 3.11 4.41
N SER A 120 -0.18 2.29 3.63
CA SER A 120 0.44 1.29 2.75
C SER A 120 1.26 1.91 1.61
N ALA A 121 0.97 3.12 1.18
CA ALA A 121 1.75 3.81 0.15
C ALA A 121 3.00 4.49 0.72
N ILE A 122 2.83 5.32 1.76
CA ILE A 122 3.92 6.13 2.32
C ILE A 122 4.97 5.27 3.05
N LYS A 123 4.61 4.10 3.57
CA LYS A 123 5.57 3.18 4.22
C LYS A 123 6.77 2.84 3.33
N ASN A 124 6.63 2.91 2.01
CA ASN A 124 7.73 2.64 1.08
C ASN A 124 8.81 3.72 1.13
N ILE A 125 8.44 4.99 1.34
CA ILE A 125 9.38 6.10 1.57
C ILE A 125 10.11 5.85 2.89
N TYR A 126 9.37 5.55 3.96
CA TYR A 126 9.96 5.35 5.28
C TYR A 126 10.82 4.09 5.36
N SER A 127 10.49 3.02 4.65
CA SER A 127 11.38 1.85 4.57
C SER A 127 12.71 2.18 3.90
N MET A 128 12.73 3.10 2.94
CA MET A 128 13.97 3.60 2.32
C MET A 128 14.78 4.45 3.31
N ILE A 129 14.12 5.34 4.07
CA ILE A 129 14.75 6.15 5.12
C ILE A 129 15.35 5.24 6.21
N ILE A 130 14.61 4.24 6.69
CA ILE A 130 15.09 3.30 7.70
C ILE A 130 16.29 2.51 7.17
N GLY A 131 16.26 2.07 5.92
CA GLY A 131 17.37 1.37 5.26
C GLY A 131 18.62 2.23 5.13
N SER A 132 18.52 3.55 5.09
CA SER A 132 19.68 4.44 5.05
C SER A 132 20.45 4.52 6.38
N GLY A 133 19.88 4.01 7.45
CA GLY A 133 20.57 3.90 8.74
C GLY A 133 21.76 2.96 8.65
N GLN A 134 22.92 3.40 9.15
CA GLN A 134 24.19 2.70 9.03
C GLN A 134 24.42 1.67 10.17
N GLY A 135 23.35 1.21 10.78
CA GLY A 135 23.38 0.23 11.87
C GLY A 135 22.02 0.14 12.56
N ASN A 136 21.82 -0.92 13.34
CA ASN A 136 20.54 -1.21 13.98
C ASN A 136 20.06 -0.10 14.91
N ASN A 137 20.98 0.59 15.62
CA ASN A 137 20.62 1.69 16.52
C ASN A 137 20.02 2.87 15.73
N THR A 138 20.67 3.27 14.63
CA THR A 138 20.17 4.36 13.77
C THR A 138 18.87 3.95 13.07
N SER A 139 18.81 2.76 12.51
CA SER A 139 17.59 2.24 11.85
C SER A 139 16.41 2.15 12.82
N SER A 140 16.65 1.78 14.08
CA SER A 140 15.62 1.76 15.13
C SER A 140 15.09 3.16 15.45
N ALA A 141 15.97 4.16 15.57
CA ALA A 141 15.57 5.54 15.77
C ALA A 141 14.78 6.11 14.59
N LEU A 142 15.22 5.80 13.36
CA LEU A 142 14.51 6.19 12.14
C LEU A 142 13.15 5.49 12.05
N PHE A 143 13.06 4.20 12.40
CA PHE A 143 11.80 3.48 12.45
C PHE A 143 10.80 4.14 13.42
N ARG A 144 11.27 4.48 14.63
CA ARG A 144 10.44 5.17 15.64
C ARG A 144 9.92 6.52 15.12
N LYS A 145 10.81 7.34 14.53
CA LYS A 145 10.42 8.64 13.96
C LYS A 145 9.47 8.49 12.77
N SER A 146 9.70 7.50 11.92
CA SER A 146 8.81 7.22 10.77
C SER A 146 7.37 6.98 11.21
N ILE A 147 7.15 6.33 12.36
CA ILE A 147 5.79 6.11 12.88
C ILE A 147 5.12 7.43 13.24
N ASP A 148 5.82 8.35 13.89
CA ASP A 148 5.26 9.65 14.26
C ASP A 148 4.90 10.48 13.02
N GLU A 149 5.78 10.52 12.03
CA GLU A 149 5.52 11.24 10.79
C GLU A 149 4.38 10.59 9.99
N MET A 150 4.32 9.26 9.92
CA MET A 150 3.20 8.55 9.30
C MET A 150 1.88 8.92 9.97
N LYS A 151 1.81 8.97 11.29
CA LYS A 151 0.60 9.41 12.02
C LYS A 151 0.17 10.81 11.60
N TYR A 152 1.12 11.75 11.59
CA TYR A 152 0.85 13.13 11.17
C TYR A 152 0.30 13.18 9.74
N LEU A 153 0.93 12.49 8.79
CA LEU A 153 0.49 12.46 7.39
C LEU A 153 -0.87 11.78 7.23
N ILE A 154 -1.12 10.66 7.92
CA ILE A 154 -2.42 9.98 7.85
C ILE A 154 -3.54 10.88 8.35
N LYS A 155 -3.34 11.59 9.45
CA LYS A 155 -4.29 12.60 9.95
C LYS A 155 -4.50 13.72 8.92
N PHE A 156 -3.41 14.26 8.36
CA PHE A 156 -3.47 15.29 7.32
C PHE A 156 -4.32 14.84 6.11
N PHE A 157 -4.20 13.58 5.69
CA PHE A 157 -5.00 12.98 4.63
C PHE A 157 -6.39 12.50 5.08
N ARG A 158 -6.83 12.85 6.31
CA ARG A 158 -8.13 12.50 6.87
C ARG A 158 -8.35 10.98 7.07
N GLY A 159 -7.31 10.23 7.31
CA GLY A 159 -7.32 8.89 7.88
C GLY A 159 -7.23 8.95 9.40
N LYS A 160 -7.42 7.81 10.04
CA LYS A 160 -7.27 7.68 11.49
C LYS A 160 -5.82 7.42 11.86
N GLU A 161 -5.28 8.16 12.84
CA GLU A 161 -3.89 7.99 13.29
C GLU A 161 -3.60 6.57 13.77
N GLU A 162 -4.57 5.92 14.42
CA GLU A 162 -4.45 4.56 14.94
C GLU A 162 -4.21 3.53 13.83
N THR A 163 -4.63 3.82 12.60
CA THR A 163 -4.41 2.93 11.45
C THR A 163 -2.93 2.67 11.19
N VAL A 164 -2.04 3.60 11.59
CA VAL A 164 -0.59 3.43 11.44
C VAL A 164 -0.07 2.24 12.26
N TYR A 165 -0.67 1.94 13.41
CA TYR A 165 -0.26 0.83 14.26
C TYR A 165 -0.73 -0.55 13.77
N GLY A 166 -1.59 -0.58 12.75
CA GLY A 166 -2.12 -1.81 12.19
C GLY A 166 -1.22 -2.44 11.11
N LEU A 167 -1.77 -3.49 10.47
CA LEU A 167 -1.06 -4.27 9.45
C LEU A 167 -0.63 -3.44 8.23
N ALA A 168 -1.43 -2.46 7.79
CA ALA A 168 -1.10 -1.63 6.62
C ALA A 168 -0.07 -0.53 6.92
N GLY A 169 0.13 -0.20 8.18
CA GLY A 169 1.14 0.76 8.65
C GLY A 169 2.39 0.04 9.14
N ILE A 170 2.54 -0.07 10.47
CA ILE A 170 3.74 -0.62 11.12
C ILE A 170 4.04 -2.06 10.70
N GLY A 171 3.01 -2.89 10.48
CA GLY A 171 3.20 -4.28 10.05
C GLY A 171 3.87 -4.37 8.68
N ASP A 172 3.35 -3.64 7.68
CA ASP A 172 3.92 -3.63 6.31
C ASP A 172 5.24 -2.84 6.27
N LEU A 173 5.40 -1.81 7.13
CA LEU A 173 6.65 -1.07 7.29
C LEU A 173 7.77 -1.99 7.80
N TYR A 174 7.51 -2.79 8.83
CA TYR A 174 8.47 -3.73 9.38
C TYR A 174 8.99 -4.69 8.31
N VAL A 175 8.10 -5.39 7.61
CA VAL A 175 8.50 -6.34 6.54
C VAL A 175 9.28 -5.64 5.44
N SER A 176 8.93 -4.40 5.11
CA SER A 176 9.61 -3.62 4.07
C SER A 176 10.97 -3.09 4.51
N ALA A 177 11.14 -2.78 5.79
CA ALA A 177 12.40 -2.29 6.35
C ALA A 177 13.43 -3.40 6.51
N VAL A 178 13.00 -4.62 6.88
CA VAL A 178 13.92 -5.75 7.14
C VAL A 178 14.57 -6.35 5.88
N GLY A 179 13.99 -6.15 4.69
CA GLY A 179 14.56 -6.75 3.47
C GLY A 179 13.86 -6.34 2.18
N GLY A 180 13.07 -5.28 2.21
CA GLY A 180 12.36 -4.77 1.04
C GLY A 180 13.28 -4.03 0.05
N ARG A 181 12.85 -3.93 -1.21
CA ARG A 181 13.59 -3.21 -2.27
C ARG A 181 13.83 -1.73 -1.92
N ASN A 182 12.87 -1.08 -1.28
CA ASN A 182 13.02 0.31 -0.84
C ASN A 182 14.09 0.43 0.26
N SER A 183 14.08 -0.46 1.26
CA SER A 183 15.12 -0.50 2.30
C SER A 183 16.51 -0.73 1.72
N LYS A 184 16.63 -1.67 0.78
CA LYS A 184 17.90 -1.93 0.08
C LYS A 184 18.39 -0.71 -0.71
N MET A 185 17.51 0.03 -1.37
CA MET A 185 17.88 1.31 -1.97
C MET A 185 18.37 2.29 -0.92
N GLY A 186 17.68 2.38 0.23
CA GLY A 186 18.10 3.18 1.37
C GLY A 186 19.52 2.86 1.84
N GLU A 187 19.89 1.58 1.94
CA GLU A 187 21.24 1.16 2.30
C GLU A 187 22.31 1.72 1.35
N TYR A 188 22.05 1.70 0.04
CA TYR A 188 22.98 2.29 -0.92
C TYR A 188 23.06 3.81 -0.78
N LEU A 189 21.94 4.48 -0.55
CA LEU A 189 21.93 5.94 -0.30
C LEU A 189 22.71 6.28 0.98
N GLY A 190 22.52 5.52 2.06
CA GLY A 190 23.25 5.67 3.31
C GLY A 190 24.77 5.43 3.17
N LYS A 191 25.19 4.61 2.20
CA LYS A 191 26.61 4.38 1.82
C LYS A 191 27.16 5.47 0.89
N GLY A 192 26.39 6.55 0.60
CA GLY A 192 26.82 7.67 -0.21
C GLY A 192 26.62 7.51 -1.73
N PHE A 193 25.95 6.45 -2.18
CA PHE A 193 25.60 6.34 -3.60
C PHE A 193 24.45 7.29 -3.95
N SER A 194 24.51 7.96 -5.11
CA SER A 194 23.31 8.63 -5.64
C SER A 194 22.26 7.59 -6.07
N PHE A 195 20.98 7.95 -6.03
CA PHE A 195 19.89 7.08 -6.47
C PHE A 195 20.14 6.50 -7.88
N LYS A 196 20.54 7.36 -8.83
CA LYS A 196 20.84 6.98 -10.22
C LYS A 196 21.94 5.91 -10.29
N ASN A 197 23.02 6.08 -9.54
CA ASN A 197 24.14 5.14 -9.52
C ASN A 197 23.77 3.82 -8.85
N ALA A 198 23.10 3.87 -7.71
CA ALA A 198 22.61 2.68 -7.00
C ALA A 198 21.65 1.87 -7.87
N LYS A 199 20.69 2.55 -8.51
CA LYS A 199 19.72 1.95 -9.42
C LYS A 199 20.40 1.25 -10.60
N LYS A 200 21.32 1.93 -11.28
CA LYS A 200 22.03 1.41 -12.45
C LYS A 200 22.94 0.23 -12.10
N LYS A 201 23.67 0.31 -10.98
CA LYS A 201 24.70 -0.67 -10.62
C LYS A 201 24.16 -1.92 -9.90
N PHE A 202 23.19 -1.75 -9.01
CA PHE A 202 22.79 -2.80 -8.08
C PHE A 202 21.32 -3.23 -8.18
N MET A 203 20.44 -2.37 -8.71
CA MET A 203 18.98 -2.56 -8.67
C MET A 203 18.30 -2.29 -10.01
N ARG A 204 18.96 -2.65 -11.11
CA ARG A 204 18.53 -2.30 -12.48
C ARG A 204 17.09 -2.70 -12.79
N ASN A 205 16.67 -3.88 -12.34
CA ASN A 205 15.36 -4.46 -12.63
C ASN A 205 14.34 -4.27 -11.48
N ASP A 206 14.73 -3.63 -10.37
CA ASP A 206 13.84 -3.44 -9.23
C ASP A 206 13.00 -2.16 -9.39
N THR A 207 11.72 -2.22 -9.11
CA THR A 207 10.89 -1.01 -8.95
C THR A 207 11.05 -0.47 -7.54
N ILE A 208 11.33 0.83 -7.41
CA ILE A 208 11.53 1.52 -6.13
C ILE A 208 10.35 2.47 -5.90
N GLU A 209 9.24 1.91 -5.46
CA GLU A 209 7.97 2.62 -5.30
C GLU A 209 8.07 3.83 -4.35
N GLY A 210 8.95 3.76 -3.34
CA GLY A 210 9.18 4.87 -2.41
C GLY A 210 9.80 6.10 -3.08
N ALA A 211 10.72 5.88 -4.03
CA ALA A 211 11.33 6.99 -4.79
C ALA A 211 10.34 7.60 -5.79
N ASP A 212 9.56 6.75 -6.46
CA ASP A 212 8.51 7.21 -7.38
C ASP A 212 7.51 8.09 -6.66
N LEU A 213 7.06 7.65 -5.47
CA LEU A 213 6.11 8.40 -4.65
C LEU A 213 6.71 9.69 -4.06
N ALA A 214 7.99 9.71 -3.71
CA ALA A 214 8.64 10.90 -3.18
C ALA A 214 8.77 12.05 -4.22
N ASN A 215 8.62 11.73 -5.50
CA ASN A 215 8.62 12.71 -6.60
C ASN A 215 7.21 13.25 -6.94
N GLU A 216 6.15 12.64 -6.42
CA GLU A 216 4.74 13.07 -6.62
C GLU A 216 4.35 14.19 -5.62
#